data_eab0e47408189af64906db535a6f2f19
#
_entry.id   eab0e47408189af64906db535a6f2f19
#
_cell.length_a   1.000
_cell.length_b   1.000
_cell.length_c   1.000
_cell.angle_alpha   90.00
_cell.angle_beta   90.00
_cell.angle_gamma   90.00
#
_symmetry.space_group_name_H-M   'P 1'
#
loop_
_entity.id
_entity.type
_entity.pdbx_description
1 polymer ?
#
loop_
_entity_poly.entity_id
_entity_poly.type
_entity_poly.pdbx_seq_one_letter_code
_entity_poly.pdbx_strand_id
1 'polypeptide(L)'
;MSLPTLQTLSKKDEYIFVRENLNIYLQHQHQEIKPCITDLWSKEILREDFLGGHAQQNDYILALLAQGAYHKNWRNIQGVERLSNKEIFDLGINAELLNDEQTGFQANICRFNDLYILCFAGTNDIIDFYSNIRQGLGFYESQYFQAVGLMNVLFNAVNGNTICTGHSLGGGLASIAALASQSPCIAFSPAGLAKNTINNIGIDYHVAEKMAQEGLIRYYTVQYDWLDGLQNSLPIPSALGNCIKMAYSEHSSWKNWLPTRLLTRSFIAHSMLKIIRVMCKHKPWNNWNAITGEYNKVQEIPLEIFPTKEEKQEMSWQECCESAIKKGNITEFSALLSLDHKPCDISLLAQQSVRTVNGQFMAALMESQYGQTIKMFQSRGQKSILHLAAQNGRLIQSQLLLKNGLTVNIKDSLGNTPLHDALNSHALDVATLLLENGADWRIKNNKGLDCKDILGSHIIKYDLLTHEGKQMRDKVFQMMG
;
A
#
# COMPACT_ATOMS: atom_id res chain seq x y z
N MET A 1 14.96 4.87 29.74
CA MET A 1 15.05 6.34 29.80
C MET A 1 14.24 6.90 28.63
N SER A 2 13.17 7.63 28.93
CA SER A 2 12.36 8.32 27.93
C SER A 2 13.23 9.33 27.19
N LEU A 3 13.10 9.40 25.87
CA LEU A 3 13.65 10.49 25.07
C LEU A 3 13.28 11.82 25.71
N PRO A 4 14.21 12.80 25.82
CA PRO A 4 13.83 14.14 26.18
C PRO A 4 12.81 14.59 25.11
N THR A 5 11.59 14.75 25.54
CA THR A 5 10.50 15.16 24.68
C THR A 5 10.79 16.58 24.21
N LEU A 6 10.64 16.87 22.92
CA LEU A 6 10.61 18.22 22.32
C LEU A 6 9.69 19.19 23.09
N GLN A 7 8.89 18.69 24.02
CA GLN A 7 8.02 19.44 24.95
C GLN A 7 8.75 20.44 25.86
N THR A 8 10.08 20.33 25.99
CA THR A 8 10.88 21.21 26.86
C THR A 8 11.55 22.37 26.14
N LEU A 9 11.47 22.43 24.81
CA LEU A 9 12.03 23.53 24.00
C LEU A 9 11.00 24.65 23.81
N SER A 10 11.46 25.90 23.76
CA SER A 10 10.58 26.99 23.31
C SER A 10 10.19 26.75 21.84
N LYS A 11 9.00 27.22 21.41
CA LYS A 11 8.58 27.09 20.01
C LYS A 11 9.61 27.63 18.99
N LYS A 12 10.39 28.63 19.38
CA LYS A 12 11.44 29.25 18.56
C LYS A 12 12.65 28.34 18.46
N ASP A 13 13.08 27.74 19.56
CA ASP A 13 14.23 26.84 19.60
C ASP A 13 13.91 25.51 18.92
N GLU A 14 12.68 25.05 19.07
CA GLU A 14 12.14 23.89 18.36
C GLU A 14 12.17 24.10 16.83
N TYR A 15 11.73 25.28 16.34
CA TYR A 15 11.72 25.61 14.92
C TYR A 15 13.14 25.72 14.33
N ILE A 16 14.06 26.38 15.02
CA ILE A 16 15.46 26.51 14.59
C ILE A 16 16.12 25.13 14.57
N PHE A 17 15.90 24.34 15.59
CA PHE A 17 16.43 22.99 15.71
C PHE A 17 15.93 22.07 14.60
N VAL A 18 14.63 22.07 14.32
CA VAL A 18 14.03 21.26 13.24
C VAL A 18 14.58 21.70 11.89
N ARG A 19 14.74 23.01 11.65
CA ARG A 19 15.26 23.55 10.40
C ARG A 19 16.74 23.17 10.15
N GLU A 20 17.59 23.19 11.18
CA GLU A 20 19.00 22.77 11.05
C GLU A 20 19.12 21.27 10.79
N ASN A 21 18.32 20.45 11.48
CA ASN A 21 18.34 19.01 11.27
C ASN A 21 17.68 18.60 9.95
N LEU A 22 16.72 19.37 9.45
CA LEU A 22 16.16 19.18 8.12
C LEU A 22 17.22 19.31 7.02
N ASN A 23 18.11 20.31 7.09
CA ASN A 23 19.18 20.44 6.12
C ASN A 23 20.11 19.21 6.12
N ILE A 24 20.41 18.65 7.28
CA ILE A 24 21.19 17.41 7.40
C ILE A 24 20.42 16.24 6.78
N TYR A 25 19.12 16.11 7.07
CA TYR A 25 18.28 15.08 6.50
C TYR A 25 18.21 15.19 4.97
N LEU A 26 17.94 16.38 4.42
CA LEU A 26 17.86 16.61 2.98
C LEU A 26 19.21 16.34 2.29
N GLN A 27 20.32 16.72 2.89
CA GLN A 27 21.66 16.37 2.38
C GLN A 27 21.84 14.85 2.33
N HIS A 28 21.39 14.10 3.35
CA HIS A 28 21.47 12.64 3.35
C HIS A 28 20.50 12.00 2.36
N GLN A 29 19.33 12.61 2.19
CA GLN A 29 18.31 12.11 1.26
C GLN A 29 18.77 12.22 -0.20
N HIS A 30 19.50 13.29 -0.53
CA HIS A 30 19.98 13.56 -1.89
C HIS A 30 21.39 13.02 -2.19
N GLN A 31 22.05 12.35 -1.25
CA GLN A 31 23.34 11.71 -1.52
C GLN A 31 23.20 10.50 -2.45
N GLU A 32 24.02 10.48 -3.50
CA GLU A 32 24.11 9.33 -4.38
C GLU A 32 24.72 8.13 -3.62
N ILE A 33 24.04 7.00 -3.62
CA ILE A 33 24.48 5.77 -2.96
C ILE A 33 25.08 4.86 -4.02
N LYS A 34 26.34 4.45 -3.83
CA LYS A 34 26.91 3.37 -4.63
C LYS A 34 26.39 2.05 -4.05
N PRO A 35 25.80 1.17 -4.89
CA PRO A 35 25.39 -0.14 -4.44
C PRO A 35 26.57 -0.90 -3.83
N CYS A 36 26.39 -1.48 -2.65
CA CYS A 36 27.41 -2.25 -1.95
C CYS A 36 27.19 -3.77 -2.08
N ILE A 37 26.11 -4.16 -2.71
CA ILE A 37 25.78 -5.53 -3.08
C ILE A 37 25.60 -5.55 -4.58
N THR A 38 26.35 -6.39 -5.29
CA THR A 38 26.41 -6.40 -6.76
C THR A 38 25.60 -7.53 -7.38
N ASP A 39 25.37 -8.62 -6.65
CA ASP A 39 24.63 -9.79 -7.16
C ASP A 39 23.21 -9.77 -6.60
N LEU A 40 22.31 -9.05 -7.27
CA LEU A 40 21.10 -8.61 -6.60
C LEU A 40 19.89 -9.47 -6.95
N TRP A 41 19.47 -9.51 -8.18
CA TRP A 41 18.30 -10.32 -8.55
C TRP A 41 18.66 -11.37 -9.58
N SER A 42 18.20 -12.60 -9.35
CA SER A 42 18.28 -13.64 -10.37
C SER A 42 17.31 -13.32 -11.51
N LYS A 43 17.59 -13.86 -12.71
CA LYS A 43 16.70 -13.70 -13.85
C LYS A 43 15.30 -14.31 -13.65
N GLU A 44 15.17 -15.16 -12.65
CA GLU A 44 13.95 -15.95 -12.36
C GLU A 44 13.15 -15.42 -11.15
N ILE A 45 13.43 -14.20 -10.70
CA ILE A 45 12.70 -13.65 -9.55
C ILE A 45 11.23 -13.44 -9.88
N LEU A 46 10.37 -13.90 -8.99
CA LEU A 46 8.93 -13.82 -9.11
C LEU A 46 8.34 -12.84 -8.07
N ARG A 47 7.12 -12.38 -8.32
CA ARG A 47 6.35 -11.55 -7.40
C ARG A 47 6.23 -12.21 -6.01
N GLU A 48 6.01 -13.51 -5.98
CA GLU A 48 5.83 -14.32 -4.77
C GLU A 48 7.08 -14.36 -3.87
N ASP A 49 8.26 -14.16 -4.44
CA ASP A 49 9.53 -14.08 -3.69
C ASP A 49 9.59 -12.85 -2.76
N PHE A 50 8.67 -11.91 -2.94
CA PHE A 50 8.56 -10.73 -2.07
C PHE A 50 7.48 -10.87 -1.00
N LEU A 51 6.78 -12.00 -0.91
CA LEU A 51 5.88 -12.30 0.20
C LEU A 51 6.66 -12.82 1.41
N GLY A 52 6.04 -12.70 2.58
CA GLY A 52 6.60 -13.18 3.84
C GLY A 52 7.08 -12.06 4.77
N GLY A 53 7.18 -12.40 6.06
CA GLY A 53 7.48 -11.44 7.13
C GLY A 53 8.97 -11.26 7.46
N HIS A 54 9.85 -12.03 6.83
CA HIS A 54 11.28 -12.02 7.15
C HIS A 54 12.09 -11.16 6.18
N ALA A 55 13.26 -10.69 6.65
CA ALA A 55 14.21 -9.98 5.81
C ALA A 55 14.71 -10.86 4.67
N GLN A 56 14.75 -10.30 3.46
CA GLN A 56 15.24 -10.99 2.26
C GLN A 56 16.29 -10.14 1.56
N GLN A 57 17.28 -10.80 0.92
CA GLN A 57 18.34 -10.10 0.19
C GLN A 57 17.77 -9.24 -0.95
N ASN A 58 16.70 -9.71 -1.57
CA ASN A 58 16.01 -9.01 -2.66
C ASN A 58 15.46 -7.63 -2.24
N ASP A 59 15.18 -7.43 -0.95
CA ASP A 59 14.66 -6.17 -0.41
C ASP A 59 15.66 -5.02 -0.54
N TYR A 60 16.96 -5.33 -0.67
CA TYR A 60 17.98 -4.31 -0.84
C TYR A 60 17.82 -3.50 -2.13
N ILE A 61 17.41 -4.13 -3.23
CA ILE A 61 17.07 -3.40 -4.47
C ILE A 61 15.89 -2.47 -4.22
N LEU A 62 14.84 -2.94 -3.53
CA LEU A 62 13.68 -2.11 -3.24
C LEU A 62 14.03 -0.91 -2.36
N ALA A 63 15.04 -1.04 -1.46
CA ALA A 63 15.57 0.10 -0.74
C ALA A 63 16.23 1.13 -1.67
N LEU A 64 17.00 0.70 -2.66
CA LEU A 64 17.59 1.58 -3.66
C LEU A 64 16.51 2.25 -4.53
N LEU A 65 15.46 1.51 -4.90
CA LEU A 65 14.32 2.05 -5.67
C LEU A 65 13.52 3.06 -4.86
N ALA A 66 13.25 2.79 -3.58
CA ALA A 66 12.59 3.74 -2.69
C ALA A 66 13.40 5.04 -2.52
N GLN A 67 14.74 4.94 -2.45
CA GLN A 67 15.62 6.12 -2.51
C GLN A 67 15.52 6.83 -3.86
N GLY A 68 15.53 6.07 -4.95
CA GLY A 68 15.43 6.60 -6.31
C GLY A 68 14.13 7.34 -6.58
N ALA A 69 13.05 7.03 -5.84
CA ALA A 69 11.76 7.70 -6.01
C ALA A 69 11.81 9.21 -5.75
N TYR A 70 12.75 9.69 -4.94
CA TYR A 70 12.97 11.12 -4.66
C TYR A 70 13.71 11.86 -5.78
N HIS A 71 14.27 11.16 -6.76
CA HIS A 71 15.14 11.74 -7.77
C HIS A 71 14.51 11.69 -9.16
N LYS A 72 14.51 12.81 -9.88
CA LYS A 72 14.07 12.86 -11.28
C LYS A 72 15.02 12.05 -12.20
N ASN A 73 16.33 12.08 -11.89
CA ASN A 73 17.38 11.41 -12.67
C ASN A 73 18.12 10.44 -11.76
N TRP A 74 17.70 9.19 -11.72
CA TRP A 74 18.45 8.15 -11.04
C TRP A 74 18.99 7.13 -12.03
N ARG A 75 20.12 6.51 -11.68
CA ARG A 75 20.80 5.56 -12.55
C ARG A 75 20.10 4.22 -12.50
N ASN A 76 20.14 3.50 -13.65
CA ASN A 76 19.67 2.13 -13.72
C ASN A 76 20.34 1.26 -12.65
N ILE A 77 19.54 0.55 -11.90
CA ILE A 77 19.95 -0.41 -10.90
C ILE A 77 19.87 -1.77 -11.58
N GLN A 78 21.03 -2.31 -11.94
CA GLN A 78 21.31 -3.71 -12.30
C GLN A 78 20.10 -4.50 -12.86
N GLY A 79 19.70 -4.18 -14.09
CA GLY A 79 18.58 -4.84 -14.79
C GLY A 79 17.19 -4.34 -14.42
N VAL A 80 17.08 -3.41 -13.47
CA VAL A 80 15.81 -2.70 -13.19
C VAL A 80 15.77 -1.42 -13.99
N GLU A 81 14.76 -1.26 -14.81
CA GLU A 81 14.56 -0.10 -15.66
C GLU A 81 13.43 0.77 -15.11
N ARG A 82 13.65 2.08 -15.05
CA ARG A 82 12.55 3.02 -14.85
C ARG A 82 11.84 3.22 -16.15
N LEU A 83 10.52 3.07 -16.16
CA LEU A 83 9.72 3.25 -17.37
C LEU A 83 9.79 4.69 -17.88
N SER A 84 9.92 4.82 -19.19
CA SER A 84 9.77 6.09 -19.89
C SER A 84 8.30 6.53 -19.91
N ASN A 85 8.07 7.83 -20.16
CA ASN A 85 6.72 8.38 -20.31
C ASN A 85 5.91 7.64 -21.40
N LYS A 86 6.58 7.17 -22.45
CA LYS A 86 5.94 6.38 -23.52
C LYS A 86 5.47 5.02 -22.99
N GLU A 87 6.33 4.27 -22.30
CA GLU A 87 5.97 2.96 -21.73
C GLU A 87 4.85 3.10 -20.69
N ILE A 88 4.89 4.15 -19.87
CA ILE A 88 3.83 4.47 -18.91
C ILE A 88 2.51 4.75 -19.64
N PHE A 89 2.57 5.49 -20.74
CA PHE A 89 1.41 5.76 -21.59
C PHE A 89 0.86 4.48 -22.20
N ASP A 90 1.72 3.58 -22.70
CA ASP A 90 1.33 2.29 -23.26
C ASP A 90 0.64 1.37 -22.23
N LEU A 91 0.87 1.61 -20.91
CA LEU A 91 0.14 0.96 -19.80
C LEU A 91 -1.21 1.64 -19.48
N GLY A 92 -1.63 2.65 -20.25
CA GLY A 92 -2.85 3.41 -19.99
C GLY A 92 -2.72 4.42 -18.84
N ILE A 93 -1.50 4.76 -18.42
CA ILE A 93 -1.22 5.70 -17.34
C ILE A 93 -0.66 7.01 -17.92
N ASN A 94 -1.20 8.16 -17.53
CA ASN A 94 -0.54 9.43 -17.83
C ASN A 94 0.64 9.63 -16.85
N ALA A 95 1.85 9.84 -17.41
CA ALA A 95 3.06 10.05 -16.63
C ALA A 95 2.99 11.28 -15.67
N GLU A 96 2.15 12.26 -15.98
CA GLU A 96 1.94 13.42 -15.12
C GLU A 96 1.23 13.07 -13.80
N LEU A 97 0.43 11.99 -13.76
CA LEU A 97 -0.17 11.47 -12.54
C LEU A 97 0.85 10.94 -11.53
N LEU A 98 2.06 10.66 -11.98
CA LEU A 98 3.15 10.21 -11.10
C LEU A 98 3.79 11.36 -10.30
N ASN A 99 3.51 12.62 -10.67
CA ASN A 99 4.05 13.80 -10.01
C ASN A 99 2.97 14.88 -9.92
N ASP A 100 2.32 15.00 -8.78
CA ASP A 100 1.32 16.02 -8.51
C ASP A 100 1.90 17.08 -7.57
N GLU A 101 2.26 18.23 -8.13
CA GLU A 101 2.83 19.34 -7.36
C GLU A 101 1.86 19.95 -6.35
N GLN A 102 0.55 19.82 -6.56
CA GLN A 102 -0.46 20.37 -5.66
C GLN A 102 -0.60 19.56 -4.37
N THR A 103 -0.53 18.24 -4.50
CA THR A 103 -0.61 17.33 -3.35
C THR A 103 0.77 16.93 -2.82
N GLY A 104 1.83 17.18 -3.59
CA GLY A 104 3.19 16.67 -3.31
C GLY A 104 3.33 15.16 -3.56
N PHE A 105 2.34 14.53 -4.22
CA PHE A 105 2.42 13.12 -4.58
C PHE A 105 3.50 12.89 -5.63
N GLN A 106 4.38 11.93 -5.38
CA GLN A 106 5.42 11.54 -6.30
C GLN A 106 5.62 10.03 -6.31
N ALA A 107 5.59 9.44 -7.51
CA ALA A 107 5.81 8.02 -7.72
C ALA A 107 6.61 7.75 -8.99
N ASN A 108 7.18 6.55 -9.08
CA ASN A 108 7.87 6.05 -10.25
C ASN A 108 7.45 4.60 -10.51
N ILE A 109 7.41 4.19 -11.75
CA ILE A 109 7.20 2.80 -12.15
C ILE A 109 8.51 2.28 -12.69
N CYS A 110 8.98 1.18 -12.11
CA CYS A 110 10.16 0.45 -12.55
C CYS A 110 9.76 -0.95 -13.03
N ARG A 111 10.60 -1.54 -13.87
CA ARG A 111 10.39 -2.88 -14.41
C ARG A 111 11.66 -3.72 -14.29
N PHE A 112 11.49 -4.95 -13.90
CA PHE A 112 12.51 -6.00 -13.98
C PHE A 112 11.87 -7.22 -14.63
N ASN A 113 12.27 -7.53 -15.87
CA ASN A 113 11.55 -8.51 -16.71
C ASN A 113 10.06 -8.14 -16.78
N ASP A 114 9.17 -9.07 -16.39
CA ASP A 114 7.72 -8.85 -16.36
C ASP A 114 7.20 -8.34 -15.01
N LEU A 115 8.08 -8.12 -14.03
CA LEU A 115 7.72 -7.64 -12.70
C LEU A 115 7.76 -6.11 -12.67
N TYR A 116 6.65 -5.49 -12.28
CA TYR A 116 6.52 -4.05 -12.19
C TYR A 116 6.56 -3.58 -10.74
N ILE A 117 7.36 -2.57 -10.47
CA ILE A 117 7.58 -2.04 -9.12
C ILE A 117 7.06 -0.60 -9.07
N LEU A 118 6.02 -0.36 -8.26
CA LEU A 118 5.52 0.97 -8.01
C LEU A 118 6.23 1.56 -6.79
N CYS A 119 7.04 2.58 -7.03
CA CYS A 119 7.90 3.21 -6.03
C CYS A 119 7.35 4.57 -5.64
N PHE A 120 7.02 4.78 -4.38
CA PHE A 120 6.49 6.04 -3.86
C PHE A 120 7.57 6.83 -3.12
N ALA A 121 7.69 8.10 -3.43
CA ALA A 121 8.50 9.03 -2.63
C ALA A 121 7.74 9.44 -1.36
N GLY A 122 8.47 9.67 -0.28
CA GLY A 122 7.94 10.38 0.88
C GLY A 122 7.89 11.89 0.65
N THR A 123 7.42 12.63 1.66
CA THR A 123 7.39 14.09 1.57
C THR A 123 8.81 14.68 1.61
N ASN A 124 9.04 15.71 0.81
CA ASN A 124 10.22 16.57 0.90
C ASN A 124 10.09 17.57 2.04
N ASP A 125 8.88 17.82 2.53
CA ASP A 125 8.61 18.73 3.65
C ASP A 125 8.33 17.95 4.94
N ILE A 126 9.41 17.53 5.59
CA ILE A 126 9.38 16.82 6.86
C ILE A 126 8.85 17.70 8.00
N ILE A 127 9.04 19.02 7.94
CA ILE A 127 8.57 19.93 8.99
C ILE A 127 7.06 19.97 8.99
N ASP A 128 6.45 20.14 7.83
CA ASP A 128 5.00 20.11 7.69
C ASP A 128 4.45 18.72 8.04
N PHE A 129 5.11 17.66 7.60
CA PHE A 129 4.74 16.29 7.95
C PHE A 129 4.80 16.06 9.48
N TYR A 130 5.88 16.50 10.14
CA TYR A 130 6.04 16.38 11.59
C TYR A 130 5.02 17.24 12.35
N SER A 131 4.84 18.49 11.92
CA SER A 131 3.86 19.42 12.53
C SER A 131 2.46 18.86 12.44
N ASN A 132 2.18 18.26 11.36
CA ASN A 132 0.91 17.69 11.01
C ASN A 132 0.63 16.41 11.80
N ILE A 133 1.54 15.47 11.91
CA ILE A 133 1.41 14.29 12.78
C ILE A 133 1.12 14.71 14.22
N ARG A 134 1.80 15.74 14.75
CA ARG A 134 1.56 16.24 16.12
C ARG A 134 0.16 16.83 16.32
N GLN A 135 -0.47 17.35 15.28
CA GLN A 135 -1.81 17.93 15.39
C GLN A 135 -2.92 16.89 15.28
N GLY A 136 -2.59 15.60 15.08
CA GLY A 136 -3.58 14.52 14.97
C GLY A 136 -4.50 14.66 13.76
N LEU A 137 -4.14 15.53 12.82
CA LEU A 137 -4.92 15.79 11.61
C LEU A 137 -4.71 14.62 10.64
N GLY A 138 -5.81 14.03 10.16
CA GLY A 138 -5.78 12.97 9.15
C GLY A 138 -5.14 13.47 7.86
N PHE A 139 -3.89 13.01 7.60
CA PHE A 139 -3.10 13.52 6.51
C PHE A 139 -3.36 12.84 5.21
N TYR A 140 -3.34 13.66 4.15
CA TYR A 140 -3.17 13.28 2.76
C TYR A 140 -4.12 12.18 2.27
N GLU A 141 -5.39 12.21 2.71
CA GLU A 141 -6.40 11.30 2.12
C GLU A 141 -6.31 11.31 0.58
N SER A 142 -6.08 12.49 -0.02
CA SER A 142 -5.93 12.61 -1.47
C SER A 142 -4.74 11.80 -2.04
N GLN A 143 -3.58 11.83 -1.39
CA GLN A 143 -2.41 11.05 -1.86
C GLN A 143 -2.61 9.56 -1.69
N TYR A 144 -3.27 9.12 -0.61
CA TYR A 144 -3.60 7.70 -0.42
C TYR A 144 -4.57 7.20 -1.51
N PHE A 145 -5.57 7.99 -1.87
CA PHE A 145 -6.47 7.65 -2.98
C PHE A 145 -5.74 7.66 -4.34
N GLN A 146 -4.83 8.62 -4.56
CA GLN A 146 -3.99 8.63 -5.76
C GLN A 146 -3.12 7.37 -5.85
N ALA A 147 -2.51 6.94 -4.75
CA ALA A 147 -1.69 5.73 -4.70
C ALA A 147 -2.51 4.47 -5.04
N VAL A 148 -3.72 4.35 -4.46
CA VAL A 148 -4.63 3.23 -4.74
C VAL A 148 -5.11 3.27 -6.19
N GLY A 149 -5.50 4.44 -6.70
CA GLY A 149 -5.94 4.60 -8.09
C GLY A 149 -4.85 4.23 -9.09
N LEU A 150 -3.65 4.76 -8.90
CA LEU A 150 -2.49 4.45 -9.74
C LEU A 150 -2.16 2.95 -9.71
N MET A 151 -2.16 2.35 -8.50
CA MET A 151 -1.91 0.93 -8.35
C MET A 151 -2.94 0.06 -9.04
N ASN A 152 -4.22 0.42 -8.97
CA ASN A 152 -5.28 -0.33 -9.64
C ASN A 152 -5.10 -0.33 -11.18
N VAL A 153 -4.76 0.81 -11.76
CA VAL A 153 -4.49 0.91 -13.20
C VAL A 153 -3.29 0.05 -13.58
N LEU A 154 -2.17 0.21 -12.86
CA LEU A 154 -0.96 -0.58 -13.13
C LEU A 154 -1.22 -2.07 -12.97
N PHE A 155 -1.83 -2.48 -11.86
CA PHE A 155 -2.13 -3.88 -11.57
C PHE A 155 -2.96 -4.55 -12.66
N ASN A 156 -3.96 -3.85 -13.18
CA ASN A 156 -4.79 -4.36 -14.27
C ASN A 156 -4.00 -4.43 -15.59
N ALA A 157 -3.19 -3.41 -15.90
CA ALA A 157 -2.41 -3.35 -17.14
C ALA A 157 -1.37 -4.48 -17.24
N VAL A 158 -0.83 -4.94 -16.09
CA VAL A 158 0.24 -5.94 -16.05
C VAL A 158 -0.19 -7.28 -15.43
N ASN A 159 -1.49 -7.58 -15.45
CA ASN A 159 -2.08 -8.82 -14.96
C ASN A 159 -1.67 -9.17 -13.52
N GLY A 160 -1.52 -8.16 -12.67
CA GLY A 160 -1.23 -8.33 -11.26
C GLY A 160 0.24 -8.57 -10.90
N ASN A 161 1.16 -8.56 -11.88
CA ASN A 161 2.58 -8.80 -11.61
C ASN A 161 3.28 -7.54 -11.09
N THR A 162 2.92 -7.14 -9.86
CA THR A 162 3.31 -5.86 -9.25
C THR A 162 3.83 -6.02 -7.83
N ILE A 163 4.74 -5.11 -7.45
CA ILE A 163 5.23 -4.92 -6.08
C ILE A 163 5.14 -3.42 -5.74
N CYS A 164 5.00 -3.11 -4.44
CA CYS A 164 5.05 -1.74 -3.93
C CYS A 164 6.29 -1.52 -3.07
N THR A 165 6.87 -0.34 -3.17
CA THR A 165 7.92 0.11 -2.25
C THR A 165 7.85 1.62 -2.03
N GLY A 166 8.37 2.06 -0.90
CA GLY A 166 8.45 3.48 -0.56
C GLY A 166 9.05 3.73 0.81
N HIS A 167 9.34 4.98 1.09
CA HIS A 167 9.96 5.41 2.33
C HIS A 167 9.12 6.50 3.00
N SER A 168 9.07 6.50 4.32
CA SER A 168 8.35 7.49 5.12
C SER A 168 6.87 7.56 4.71
N LEU A 169 6.33 8.73 4.34
CA LEU A 169 4.98 8.85 3.76
C LEU A 169 4.80 7.95 2.54
N GLY A 170 5.81 7.88 1.65
CA GLY A 170 5.80 6.96 0.49
C GLY A 170 5.69 5.49 0.90
N GLY A 171 6.23 5.12 2.06
CA GLY A 171 6.04 3.79 2.65
C GLY A 171 4.60 3.53 3.08
N GLY A 172 3.91 4.53 3.62
CA GLY A 172 2.47 4.49 3.90
C GLY A 172 1.63 4.37 2.62
N LEU A 173 1.99 5.15 1.58
CA LEU A 173 1.35 5.08 0.25
C LEU A 173 1.54 3.70 -0.40
N ALA A 174 2.75 3.13 -0.31
CA ALA A 174 3.04 1.78 -0.78
C ALA A 174 2.20 0.73 -0.03
N SER A 175 2.09 0.87 1.28
CA SER A 175 1.34 -0.07 2.12
C SER A 175 -0.16 -0.08 1.79
N ILE A 176 -0.79 1.08 1.58
CA ILE A 176 -2.21 1.12 1.24
C ILE A 176 -2.46 0.64 -0.20
N ALA A 177 -1.58 0.97 -1.13
CA ALA A 177 -1.63 0.49 -2.50
C ALA A 177 -1.52 -1.05 -2.55
N ALA A 178 -0.62 -1.62 -1.74
CA ALA A 178 -0.44 -3.05 -1.57
C ALA A 178 -1.68 -3.73 -0.98
N LEU A 179 -2.28 -3.16 0.06
CA LEU A 179 -3.53 -3.67 0.65
C LEU A 179 -4.67 -3.68 -0.37
N ALA A 180 -4.81 -2.63 -1.17
CA ALA A 180 -5.86 -2.52 -2.17
C ALA A 180 -5.71 -3.54 -3.31
N SER A 181 -4.48 -3.85 -3.72
CA SER A 181 -4.18 -4.74 -4.87
C SER A 181 -3.75 -6.14 -4.46
N GLN A 182 -3.52 -6.40 -3.17
CA GLN A 182 -2.87 -7.62 -2.65
C GLN A 182 -1.47 -7.87 -3.25
N SER A 183 -0.76 -6.80 -3.59
CA SER A 183 0.62 -6.87 -4.05
C SER A 183 1.59 -6.85 -2.88
N PRO A 184 2.72 -7.56 -2.95
CA PRO A 184 3.75 -7.47 -1.91
C PRO A 184 4.22 -6.03 -1.72
N CYS A 185 4.48 -5.66 -0.47
CA CYS A 185 5.04 -4.35 -0.12
C CYS A 185 6.25 -4.48 0.78
N ILE A 186 7.33 -3.87 0.36
CA ILE A 186 8.53 -3.70 1.18
C ILE A 186 8.74 -2.20 1.40
N ALA A 187 8.46 -1.75 2.63
CA ALA A 187 8.52 -0.34 2.99
C ALA A 187 9.71 -0.03 3.91
N PHE A 188 10.09 1.23 3.95
CA PHE A 188 11.24 1.70 4.73
C PHE A 188 10.80 2.86 5.62
N SER A 189 10.91 2.68 6.94
CA SER A 189 10.44 3.64 7.95
C SER A 189 9.07 4.24 7.62
N PRO A 190 8.05 3.41 7.33
CA PRO A 190 6.80 3.89 6.75
C PRO A 190 5.95 4.69 7.73
N ALA A 191 5.20 5.65 7.20
CA ALA A 191 4.11 6.28 7.93
C ALA A 191 2.99 5.26 8.19
N GLY A 192 2.37 5.36 9.36
CA GLY A 192 1.25 4.52 9.75
C GLY A 192 -0.02 4.82 8.97
N LEU A 193 -0.93 3.86 8.93
CA LEU A 193 -2.21 3.96 8.24
C LEU A 193 -3.35 4.09 9.25
N ALA A 194 -4.09 5.18 9.16
CA ALA A 194 -5.28 5.37 10.01
C ALA A 194 -6.38 4.37 9.65
N LYS A 195 -7.12 3.93 10.67
CA LYS A 195 -8.27 3.01 10.48
C LYS A 195 -9.27 3.54 9.46
N ASN A 196 -9.57 4.83 9.51
CA ASN A 196 -10.51 5.45 8.58
C ASN A 196 -9.97 5.43 7.14
N THR A 197 -8.67 5.66 6.93
CA THR A 197 -8.04 5.61 5.62
C THR A 197 -8.15 4.21 5.02
N ILE A 198 -7.91 3.16 5.82
CA ILE A 198 -8.04 1.76 5.39
C ILE A 198 -9.52 1.42 5.13
N ASN A 199 -10.42 1.81 6.01
CA ASN A 199 -11.85 1.58 5.81
C ASN A 199 -12.40 2.30 4.57
N ASN A 200 -11.87 3.49 4.25
CA ASN A 200 -12.27 4.27 3.07
C ASN A 200 -11.88 3.60 1.75
N ILE A 201 -10.87 2.73 1.74
CA ILE A 201 -10.58 1.88 0.57
C ILE A 201 -11.38 0.56 0.58
N GLY A 202 -12.35 0.43 1.50
CA GLY A 202 -13.25 -0.71 1.57
C GLY A 202 -12.68 -1.96 2.24
N ILE A 203 -11.56 -1.83 2.96
CA ILE A 203 -10.96 -2.92 3.72
C ILE A 203 -11.25 -2.69 5.20
N ASP A 204 -11.73 -3.71 5.90
CA ASP A 204 -11.78 -3.66 7.37
C ASP A 204 -10.35 -3.60 7.92
N TYR A 205 -10.15 -2.75 8.92
CA TYR A 205 -8.82 -2.55 9.49
C TYR A 205 -8.17 -3.84 10.02
N HIS A 206 -8.94 -4.71 10.68
CA HIS A 206 -8.40 -5.96 11.21
C HIS A 206 -8.05 -6.96 10.10
N VAL A 207 -8.80 -6.92 9.00
CA VAL A 207 -8.47 -7.69 7.79
C VAL A 207 -7.16 -7.19 7.18
N ALA A 208 -7.00 -5.86 7.08
CA ALA A 208 -5.77 -5.26 6.57
C ALA A 208 -4.57 -5.60 7.46
N GLU A 209 -4.74 -5.51 8.79
CA GLU A 209 -3.72 -5.86 9.76
C GLU A 209 -3.31 -7.33 9.63
N LYS A 210 -4.28 -8.25 9.54
CA LYS A 210 -4.03 -9.67 9.31
C LYS A 210 -3.28 -9.92 8.00
N MET A 211 -3.74 -9.33 6.89
CA MET A 211 -3.07 -9.46 5.59
C MET A 211 -1.61 -8.99 5.65
N ALA A 212 -1.38 -7.86 6.29
CA ALA A 212 -0.05 -7.29 6.45
C ALA A 212 0.88 -8.19 7.28
N GLN A 213 0.37 -8.72 8.42
CA GLN A 213 1.12 -9.62 9.31
C GLN A 213 1.40 -10.98 8.67
N GLU A 214 0.51 -11.47 7.83
CA GLU A 214 0.69 -12.72 7.06
C GLU A 214 1.72 -12.60 5.92
N GLY A 215 2.45 -11.49 5.86
CA GLY A 215 3.59 -11.31 4.97
C GLY A 215 3.29 -10.55 3.68
N LEU A 216 2.11 -9.94 3.54
CA LEU A 216 1.86 -9.03 2.43
C LEU A 216 2.71 -7.77 2.53
N ILE A 217 2.95 -7.28 3.77
CA ILE A 217 3.75 -6.10 4.06
C ILE A 217 4.84 -6.46 5.05
N ARG A 218 6.08 -6.13 4.71
CA ARG A 218 7.19 -6.04 5.66
C ARG A 218 7.88 -4.71 5.53
N TYR A 219 8.44 -4.23 6.62
CA TYR A 219 9.11 -2.94 6.60
C TYR A 219 10.35 -2.91 7.46
N TYR A 220 11.30 -2.09 7.02
CA TYR A 220 12.59 -1.90 7.67
C TYR A 220 12.60 -0.57 8.41
N THR A 221 13.08 -0.57 9.64
CA THR A 221 13.35 0.65 10.41
C THR A 221 14.71 0.53 11.11
N VAL A 222 15.33 1.66 11.38
CA VAL A 222 16.61 1.72 12.11
C VAL A 222 16.34 2.16 13.54
N GLN A 223 17.03 1.58 14.49
CA GLN A 223 16.95 1.97 15.90
C GLN A 223 17.13 3.50 16.03
N TYR A 224 16.30 4.14 16.86
CA TYR A 224 16.21 5.59 17.07
C TYR A 224 15.52 6.38 15.94
N ASP A 225 14.93 5.74 14.96
CA ASP A 225 14.08 6.42 13.99
C ASP A 225 12.98 7.21 14.70
N TRP A 226 12.86 8.51 14.36
CA TRP A 226 11.93 9.41 15.05
C TRP A 226 10.47 9.07 14.76
N LEU A 227 10.15 8.62 13.54
CA LEU A 227 8.79 8.27 13.15
C LEU A 227 8.34 6.98 13.84
N ASP A 228 9.18 5.95 13.83
CA ASP A 228 8.95 4.71 14.59
C ASP A 228 8.80 5.02 16.11
N GLY A 229 9.63 5.91 16.64
CA GLY A 229 9.53 6.36 18.03
C GLY A 229 8.20 7.06 18.36
N LEU A 230 7.71 7.91 17.46
CA LEU A 230 6.42 8.60 17.63
C LEU A 230 5.24 7.62 17.54
N GLN A 231 5.25 6.74 16.55
CA GLN A 231 4.19 5.73 16.36
C GLN A 231 4.07 4.77 17.54
N ASN A 232 5.17 4.49 18.24
CA ASN A 232 5.18 3.65 19.43
C ASN A 232 4.83 4.41 20.73
N SER A 233 4.92 5.75 20.75
CA SER A 233 4.79 6.56 21.97
C SER A 233 3.54 7.42 22.03
N LEU A 234 2.92 7.70 20.90
CA LEU A 234 1.73 8.55 20.76
C LEU A 234 0.55 7.76 20.18
N PRO A 235 -0.70 8.19 20.42
CA PRO A 235 -1.89 7.58 19.86
C PRO A 235 -2.08 7.97 18.37
N ILE A 236 -1.03 7.81 17.57
CA ILE A 236 -1.06 8.01 16.12
C ILE A 236 -1.04 6.66 15.40
N PRO A 237 -1.48 6.58 14.15
CA PRO A 237 -1.47 5.33 13.41
C PRO A 237 -0.08 4.71 13.35
N SER A 238 0.00 3.39 13.57
CA SER A 238 1.23 2.62 13.43
C SER A 238 1.37 2.05 12.02
N ALA A 239 2.61 1.78 11.61
CA ALA A 239 2.89 1.05 10.40
C ALA A 239 2.32 -0.38 10.48
N LEU A 240 1.78 -0.88 9.37
CA LEU A 240 1.24 -2.23 9.29
C LEU A 240 2.25 -3.21 8.71
N GLY A 241 2.20 -4.44 9.20
CA GLY A 241 3.01 -5.54 8.70
C GLY A 241 4.15 -5.98 9.63
N ASN A 242 5.10 -6.70 9.07
CA ASN A 242 6.21 -7.30 9.80
C ASN A 242 7.37 -6.31 9.91
N CYS A 243 7.70 -5.88 11.12
CA CYS A 243 8.79 -4.94 11.38
C CYS A 243 10.14 -5.64 11.45
N ILE A 244 11.09 -5.20 10.63
CA ILE A 244 12.50 -5.61 10.67
C ILE A 244 13.29 -4.44 11.22
N LYS A 245 13.50 -4.45 12.54
CA LYS A 245 14.21 -3.38 13.25
C LYS A 245 15.71 -3.60 13.25
N MET A 246 16.44 -2.68 12.65
CA MET A 246 17.89 -2.77 12.49
C MET A 246 18.62 -1.90 13.52
N ALA A 247 19.75 -2.40 14.05
CA ALA A 247 20.57 -1.66 14.99
C ALA A 247 21.25 -0.44 14.32
N TYR A 248 21.30 0.65 15.05
CA TYR A 248 22.03 1.86 14.63
C TYR A 248 23.52 1.66 14.83
N SER A 249 24.22 1.24 13.80
CA SER A 249 25.64 0.89 13.88
C SER A 249 26.58 2.09 13.87
N GLU A 250 26.73 2.73 15.00
CA GLU A 250 27.85 3.67 15.24
C GLU A 250 28.43 3.41 16.64
N HIS A 251 29.76 3.57 16.77
CA HIS A 251 30.41 3.45 18.08
C HIS A 251 29.81 4.44 19.06
N SER A 252 29.37 3.97 20.21
CA SER A 252 28.80 4.81 21.28
C SER A 252 29.91 5.63 21.95
N SER A 253 30.15 6.83 21.45
CA SER A 253 30.86 7.86 22.24
C SER A 253 29.87 8.48 23.22
N TRP A 254 30.32 8.73 24.47
CA TRP A 254 29.48 9.43 25.47
C TRP A 254 28.92 10.77 24.95
N LYS A 255 29.61 11.41 24.01
CA LYS A 255 29.15 12.61 23.31
C LYS A 255 27.84 12.40 22.51
N ASN A 256 27.48 11.16 22.19
CA ASN A 256 26.25 10.82 21.48
C ASN A 256 24.99 10.88 22.37
N TRP A 257 25.16 11.06 23.68
CA TRP A 257 24.06 11.19 24.64
C TRP A 257 23.60 12.64 24.89
N LEU A 258 24.24 13.62 24.25
CA LEU A 258 23.78 15.01 24.31
C LEU A 258 22.40 15.13 23.62
N PRO A 259 21.42 15.86 24.21
CA PRO A 259 20.06 15.96 23.67
C PRO A 259 19.99 16.36 22.19
N THR A 260 20.82 17.34 21.78
CA THR A 260 20.91 17.79 20.38
C THR A 260 21.40 16.69 19.43
N ARG A 261 22.33 15.85 19.85
CA ARG A 261 22.83 14.72 19.04
C ARG A 261 21.87 13.55 19.00
N LEU A 262 21.11 13.33 20.07
CA LEU A 262 20.05 12.31 20.08
C LEU A 262 18.99 12.61 19.03
N LEU A 263 18.59 13.87 18.92
CA LEU A 263 17.59 14.29 17.93
C LEU A 263 18.17 14.24 16.50
N THR A 264 19.38 14.74 16.27
CA THR A 264 20.06 14.61 14.97
C THR A 264 20.20 13.15 14.56
N ARG A 265 20.56 12.26 15.49
CA ARG A 265 20.64 10.82 15.25
C ARG A 265 19.30 10.23 14.84
N SER A 266 18.22 10.70 15.44
CA SER A 266 16.87 10.24 15.15
C SER A 266 16.45 10.58 13.70
N PHE A 267 16.73 11.78 13.23
CA PHE A 267 16.48 12.15 11.82
C PHE A 267 17.39 11.40 10.85
N ILE A 268 18.67 11.22 11.19
CA ILE A 268 19.59 10.43 10.37
C ILE A 268 19.11 8.96 10.31
N ALA A 269 18.66 8.39 11.43
CA ALA A 269 18.15 7.02 11.48
C ALA A 269 16.96 6.80 10.54
N HIS A 270 16.13 7.83 10.37
CA HIS A 270 14.98 7.81 9.45
C HIS A 270 15.40 7.91 7.97
N SER A 271 16.60 8.36 7.63
CA SER A 271 16.98 8.59 6.22
C SER A 271 17.22 7.29 5.47
N MET A 272 16.83 7.26 4.18
CA MET A 272 17.09 6.12 3.30
C MET A 272 18.59 5.79 3.19
N LEU A 273 19.46 6.79 3.17
CA LEU A 273 20.91 6.59 3.15
C LEU A 273 21.38 5.76 4.35
N LYS A 274 20.85 6.06 5.55
CA LYS A 274 21.19 5.29 6.76
C LYS A 274 20.63 3.88 6.70
N ILE A 275 19.38 3.74 6.29
CA ILE A 275 18.72 2.43 6.13
C ILE A 275 19.54 1.55 5.20
N ILE A 276 19.88 2.03 4.00
CA ILE A 276 20.66 1.29 3.00
C ILE A 276 22.05 0.92 3.54
N ARG A 277 22.75 1.85 4.20
CA ARG A 277 24.08 1.58 4.81
C ARG A 277 23.99 0.52 5.90
N VAL A 278 22.93 0.54 6.70
CA VAL A 278 22.71 -0.44 7.75
C VAL A 278 22.36 -1.80 7.15
N MET A 279 21.52 -1.86 6.12
CA MET A 279 21.23 -3.10 5.38
C MET A 279 22.50 -3.71 4.79
N CYS A 280 23.35 -2.90 4.15
CA CYS A 280 24.64 -3.35 3.63
C CYS A 280 25.56 -3.96 4.69
N LYS A 281 25.67 -3.26 5.83
CA LYS A 281 26.58 -3.63 6.90
C LYS A 281 26.13 -4.91 7.60
N HIS A 282 24.83 -5.00 7.88
CA HIS A 282 24.29 -6.01 8.77
C HIS A 282 23.67 -7.19 8.05
N LYS A 283 23.28 -7.02 6.77
CA LYS A 283 22.66 -8.07 5.94
C LYS A 283 21.58 -8.81 6.74
N PRO A 284 20.47 -8.13 7.12
CA PRO A 284 19.49 -8.68 8.06
C PRO A 284 18.86 -10.00 7.59
N TRP A 285 18.97 -10.34 6.31
CA TRP A 285 18.56 -11.62 5.73
C TRP A 285 19.48 -12.80 6.08
N ASN A 286 20.65 -12.57 6.70
CA ASN A 286 21.57 -13.62 7.14
C ASN A 286 21.33 -14.04 8.61
N ASN A 287 20.09 -13.98 9.10
CA ASN A 287 19.72 -14.34 10.48
C ASN A 287 20.46 -13.50 11.56
N TRP A 288 20.92 -12.31 11.20
CA TRP A 288 21.57 -11.42 12.14
C TRP A 288 20.53 -10.67 12.98
N ASN A 289 20.71 -10.68 14.30
CA ASN A 289 19.86 -9.86 15.17
C ASN A 289 20.26 -8.39 15.03
N ALA A 290 19.50 -7.65 14.24
CA ALA A 290 19.79 -6.26 13.93
C ALA A 290 19.61 -5.32 15.14
N ILE A 291 18.96 -5.77 16.21
CA ILE A 291 18.75 -5.00 17.45
C ILE A 291 19.91 -5.22 18.41
N THR A 292 20.28 -6.48 18.66
CA THR A 292 21.34 -6.85 19.61
C THR A 292 22.72 -6.81 18.99
N GLY A 293 22.83 -6.84 17.67
CA GLY A 293 24.09 -6.94 16.97
C GLY A 293 24.68 -8.36 16.98
N GLU A 294 23.86 -9.35 17.25
CA GLU A 294 24.25 -10.76 17.32
C GLU A 294 23.55 -11.55 16.21
N TYR A 295 24.19 -12.60 15.71
CA TYR A 295 23.51 -13.58 14.88
C TYR A 295 22.54 -14.36 15.76
N ASN A 296 21.28 -14.36 15.40
CA ASN A 296 20.35 -15.30 16.01
C ASN A 296 20.90 -16.70 15.75
N LYS A 297 21.23 -17.45 16.82
CA LYS A 297 21.24 -18.90 16.72
C LYS A 297 19.91 -19.26 16.11
N VAL A 298 19.96 -19.90 14.93
CA VAL A 298 18.80 -20.39 14.25
C VAL A 298 17.96 -21.11 15.30
N GLN A 299 16.98 -20.45 15.93
CA GLN A 299 15.76 -21.17 16.15
C GLN A 299 15.36 -21.47 14.70
N GLU A 300 15.53 -22.70 14.32
CA GLU A 300 14.73 -23.27 13.28
C GLU A 300 13.30 -22.91 13.65
N ILE A 301 12.86 -21.71 13.21
CA ILE A 301 11.44 -21.52 12.95
C ILE A 301 11.27 -22.50 11.83
N PRO A 302 10.57 -23.60 12.08
CA PRO A 302 10.41 -24.61 11.06
C PRO A 302 9.99 -23.89 9.79
N LEU A 303 10.50 -24.30 8.66
CA LEU A 303 9.98 -23.98 7.34
C LEU A 303 8.55 -24.53 7.17
N GLU A 304 7.82 -24.59 8.25
CA GLU A 304 6.48 -25.07 8.50
C GLU A 304 5.46 -23.94 8.49
N ILE A 305 5.58 -23.08 7.50
CA ILE A 305 4.37 -22.44 6.97
C ILE A 305 3.78 -23.31 5.84
N PHE A 306 4.46 -24.42 5.52
CA PHE A 306 3.85 -25.52 4.80
C PHE A 306 3.83 -26.71 5.75
N PRO A 307 2.67 -27.18 6.23
CA PRO A 307 2.58 -28.31 7.12
C PRO A 307 3.30 -29.50 6.48
N THR A 308 4.36 -29.96 7.13
CA THR A 308 4.92 -31.27 6.84
C THR A 308 3.84 -32.32 7.14
N LYS A 309 3.90 -33.44 6.44
CA LYS A 309 2.84 -34.46 6.42
C LYS A 309 2.45 -35.07 7.78
N GLU A 310 3.04 -34.64 8.89
CA GLU A 310 2.90 -35.31 10.20
C GLU A 310 2.29 -34.47 11.34
N GLU A 311 2.14 -33.13 11.15
CA GLU A 311 1.32 -32.30 12.06
C GLU A 311 0.26 -31.54 11.27
N LYS A 312 -0.70 -32.26 10.71
CA LYS A 312 -1.95 -31.66 10.27
C LYS A 312 -2.74 -31.22 11.51
N GLN A 313 -2.44 -30.05 12.03
CA GLN A 313 -3.48 -29.23 12.61
C GLN A 313 -4.45 -29.00 11.45
N GLU A 314 -5.64 -29.57 11.51
CA GLU A 314 -6.63 -29.44 10.45
C GLU A 314 -6.88 -27.94 10.24
N MET A 315 -6.41 -27.42 9.11
CA MET A 315 -6.71 -26.04 8.70
C MET A 315 -8.23 -25.91 8.72
N SER A 316 -8.73 -24.85 9.31
CA SER A 316 -10.16 -24.56 9.27
C SER A 316 -10.61 -24.43 7.81
N TRP A 317 -11.85 -24.71 7.54
CA TRP A 317 -12.44 -24.57 6.19
C TRP A 317 -12.16 -23.17 5.61
N GLN A 318 -12.25 -22.14 6.44
CA GLN A 318 -11.97 -20.76 6.04
C GLN A 318 -10.50 -20.56 5.61
N GLU A 319 -9.55 -21.08 6.37
CA GLU A 319 -8.12 -21.02 6.04
C GLU A 319 -7.80 -21.77 4.75
N CYS A 320 -8.47 -22.89 4.50
CA CYS A 320 -8.36 -23.61 3.23
C CYS A 320 -8.87 -22.76 2.06
N CYS A 321 -10.04 -22.12 2.19
CA CYS A 321 -10.58 -21.22 1.17
C CYS A 321 -9.68 -20.01 0.91
N GLU A 322 -9.17 -19.37 1.96
CA GLU A 322 -8.23 -18.25 1.84
C GLU A 322 -6.92 -18.68 1.16
N SER A 323 -6.42 -19.88 1.49
CA SER A 323 -5.23 -20.46 0.86
C SER A 323 -5.46 -20.70 -0.64
N ALA A 324 -6.63 -21.25 -1.01
CA ALA A 324 -6.98 -21.50 -2.40
C ALA A 324 -7.07 -20.19 -3.21
N ILE A 325 -7.65 -19.12 -2.62
CA ILE A 325 -7.67 -17.78 -3.25
C ILE A 325 -6.25 -17.24 -3.44
N LYS A 326 -5.40 -17.31 -2.40
CA LYS A 326 -4.01 -16.84 -2.46
C LYS A 326 -3.18 -17.58 -3.51
N LYS A 327 -3.39 -18.88 -3.66
CA LYS A 327 -2.72 -19.73 -4.66
C LYS A 327 -3.32 -19.60 -6.08
N GLY A 328 -4.42 -18.89 -6.24
CA GLY A 328 -5.15 -18.84 -7.50
C GLY A 328 -5.83 -20.16 -7.89
N ASN A 329 -6.00 -21.10 -6.94
CA ASN A 329 -6.55 -22.43 -7.21
C ASN A 329 -8.08 -22.45 -7.14
N ILE A 330 -8.71 -22.08 -8.27
CA ILE A 330 -10.18 -22.03 -8.37
C ILE A 330 -10.84 -23.41 -8.20
N THR A 331 -10.19 -24.47 -8.63
CA THR A 331 -10.72 -25.83 -8.53
C THR A 331 -10.84 -26.25 -7.06
N GLU A 332 -9.80 -26.04 -6.27
CA GLU A 332 -9.78 -26.29 -4.84
C GLU A 332 -10.82 -25.42 -4.11
N PHE A 333 -10.88 -24.13 -4.45
CA PHE A 333 -11.83 -23.20 -3.89
C PHE A 333 -13.29 -23.63 -4.13
N SER A 334 -13.63 -23.97 -5.37
CA SER A 334 -14.98 -24.44 -5.73
C SER A 334 -15.34 -25.75 -5.03
N ALA A 335 -14.39 -26.66 -4.90
CA ALA A 335 -14.59 -27.90 -4.16
C ALA A 335 -14.87 -27.62 -2.67
N LEU A 336 -14.13 -26.70 -2.04
CA LEU A 336 -14.33 -26.30 -0.65
C LEU A 336 -15.71 -25.64 -0.45
N LEU A 337 -16.18 -24.81 -1.38
CA LEU A 337 -17.50 -24.18 -1.31
C LEU A 337 -18.66 -25.18 -1.42
N SER A 338 -18.44 -26.35 -2.01
CA SER A 338 -19.45 -27.39 -2.12
C SER A 338 -19.61 -28.25 -0.85
N LEU A 339 -18.69 -28.10 0.10
CA LEU A 339 -18.78 -28.81 1.39
C LEU A 339 -19.82 -28.13 2.29
N ASP A 340 -20.59 -28.97 3.03
CA ASP A 340 -21.59 -28.46 3.96
C ASP A 340 -20.96 -28.04 5.31
N HIS A 341 -20.32 -26.89 5.28
CA HIS A 341 -19.72 -26.26 6.46
C HIS A 341 -20.42 -24.94 6.79
N LYS A 342 -20.53 -24.61 8.08
CA LYS A 342 -20.89 -23.25 8.50
C LYS A 342 -19.63 -22.38 8.46
N PRO A 343 -19.49 -21.46 7.48
CA PRO A 343 -18.33 -20.60 7.41
C PRO A 343 -18.32 -19.62 8.58
N CYS A 344 -17.16 -19.39 9.14
CA CYS A 344 -16.98 -18.41 10.21
C CYS A 344 -17.11 -16.97 9.70
N ASP A 345 -16.61 -16.67 8.51
CA ASP A 345 -16.69 -15.32 7.91
C ASP A 345 -16.65 -15.33 6.37
N ILE A 346 -17.83 -15.49 5.76
CA ILE A 346 -18.01 -15.37 4.30
C ILE A 346 -17.67 -13.96 3.81
N SER A 347 -17.81 -12.95 4.68
CA SER A 347 -17.52 -11.57 4.32
C SER A 347 -16.06 -11.38 3.94
N LEU A 348 -15.15 -12.06 4.65
CA LEU A 348 -13.72 -12.00 4.37
C LEU A 348 -13.40 -12.65 3.01
N LEU A 349 -13.97 -13.81 2.72
CA LEU A 349 -13.78 -14.49 1.44
C LEU A 349 -14.33 -13.66 0.27
N ALA A 350 -15.49 -13.01 0.45
CA ALA A 350 -16.06 -12.12 -0.54
C ALA A 350 -15.14 -10.93 -0.82
N GLN A 351 -14.60 -10.28 0.23
CA GLN A 351 -13.66 -9.17 0.10
C GLN A 351 -12.36 -9.58 -0.60
N GLN A 352 -11.82 -10.75 -0.29
CA GLN A 352 -10.62 -11.28 -0.96
C GLN A 352 -10.93 -11.60 -2.43
N SER A 353 -12.06 -12.24 -2.72
CA SER A 353 -12.47 -12.61 -4.08
C SER A 353 -12.73 -11.40 -4.99
N VAL A 354 -13.25 -10.28 -4.45
CA VAL A 354 -13.38 -9.03 -5.20
C VAL A 354 -12.05 -8.52 -5.71
N ARG A 355 -10.97 -8.73 -4.97
CA ARG A 355 -9.65 -8.20 -5.31
C ARG A 355 -8.90 -9.04 -6.32
N THR A 356 -9.33 -10.27 -6.58
CA THR A 356 -8.71 -11.13 -7.61
C THR A 356 -8.90 -10.53 -9.02
N VAL A 357 -7.97 -10.83 -9.93
CA VAL A 357 -7.94 -10.18 -11.25
C VAL A 357 -9.11 -10.62 -12.14
N ASN A 358 -9.37 -11.92 -12.19
CA ASN A 358 -10.24 -12.52 -13.21
C ASN A 358 -11.70 -12.77 -12.80
N GLY A 359 -12.08 -12.43 -11.58
CA GLY A 359 -13.46 -12.59 -11.09
C GLY A 359 -13.93 -14.04 -10.87
N GLN A 360 -13.12 -15.06 -11.13
CA GLN A 360 -13.51 -16.47 -11.03
C GLN A 360 -13.92 -16.86 -9.60
N PHE A 361 -13.18 -16.38 -8.59
CA PHE A 361 -13.49 -16.62 -7.18
C PHE A 361 -14.79 -15.96 -6.76
N MET A 362 -15.05 -14.74 -7.25
CA MET A 362 -16.32 -14.05 -7.01
C MET A 362 -17.48 -14.80 -7.70
N ALA A 363 -17.27 -15.30 -8.92
CA ALA A 363 -18.27 -16.08 -9.62
C ALA A 363 -18.62 -17.36 -8.82
N ALA A 364 -17.62 -18.12 -8.41
CA ALA A 364 -17.81 -19.32 -7.60
C ALA A 364 -18.55 -19.04 -6.29
N LEU A 365 -18.23 -17.95 -5.61
CA LEU A 365 -18.93 -17.52 -4.39
C LEU A 365 -20.38 -17.15 -4.67
N MET A 366 -20.67 -16.42 -5.74
CA MET A 366 -22.03 -16.01 -6.09
C MET A 366 -22.91 -17.19 -6.52
N GLU A 367 -22.32 -18.21 -7.15
CA GLU A 367 -22.99 -19.45 -7.57
C GLU A 367 -23.16 -20.46 -6.42
N SER A 368 -22.40 -20.30 -5.34
CA SER A 368 -22.47 -21.18 -4.17
C SER A 368 -23.71 -20.88 -3.29
N GLN A 369 -23.94 -21.75 -2.28
CA GLN A 369 -24.95 -21.54 -1.24
C GLN A 369 -24.79 -20.18 -0.49
N TYR A 370 -23.65 -19.54 -0.56
CA TYR A 370 -23.34 -18.28 0.12
C TYR A 370 -23.69 -17.03 -0.71
N GLY A 371 -24.11 -17.17 -1.96
CA GLY A 371 -24.40 -16.05 -2.86
C GLY A 371 -25.40 -15.06 -2.29
N GLN A 372 -26.43 -15.51 -1.58
CA GLN A 372 -27.41 -14.62 -0.92
C GLN A 372 -26.77 -13.85 0.24
N THR A 373 -25.93 -14.49 1.04
CA THR A 373 -25.20 -13.84 2.14
C THR A 373 -24.30 -12.72 1.61
N ILE A 374 -23.65 -12.94 0.47
CA ILE A 374 -22.78 -11.96 -0.17
C ILE A 374 -23.58 -10.75 -0.69
N LYS A 375 -24.78 -10.96 -1.23
CA LYS A 375 -25.67 -9.86 -1.65
C LYS A 375 -26.08 -8.97 -0.48
N MET A 376 -26.19 -9.52 0.72
CA MET A 376 -26.53 -8.80 1.95
C MET A 376 -25.32 -8.27 2.71
N PHE A 377 -24.12 -8.55 2.19
CA PHE A 377 -22.89 -8.13 2.84
C PHE A 377 -22.79 -6.60 2.96
N GLN A 378 -22.43 -6.15 4.14
CA GLN A 378 -22.06 -4.77 4.43
C GLN A 378 -20.82 -4.73 5.34
N SER A 379 -19.82 -3.96 4.94
CA SER A 379 -18.65 -3.69 5.78
C SER A 379 -19.02 -2.79 6.98
N ARG A 380 -18.09 -2.53 7.90
CA ARG A 380 -18.31 -1.59 9.02
C ARG A 380 -18.72 -0.18 8.58
N GLY A 381 -18.29 0.26 7.39
CA GLY A 381 -18.72 1.51 6.75
C GLY A 381 -20.01 1.35 5.93
N GLN A 382 -20.77 0.27 6.11
CA GLN A 382 -21.96 -0.11 5.34
C GLN A 382 -21.73 -0.20 3.82
N LYS A 383 -20.48 -0.37 3.39
CA LYS A 383 -20.17 -0.61 1.97
C LYS A 383 -20.61 -2.01 1.59
N SER A 384 -21.42 -2.11 0.55
CA SER A 384 -21.75 -3.38 -0.09
C SER A 384 -20.56 -3.93 -0.87
N ILE A 385 -20.62 -5.21 -1.24
CA ILE A 385 -19.59 -5.81 -2.07
C ILE A 385 -19.43 -5.11 -3.44
N LEU A 386 -20.51 -4.49 -3.96
CA LEU A 386 -20.46 -3.70 -5.19
C LEU A 386 -19.70 -2.37 -5.01
N HIS A 387 -19.79 -1.74 -3.82
CA HIS A 387 -18.94 -0.59 -3.49
C HIS A 387 -17.46 -0.97 -3.52
N LEU A 388 -17.13 -2.13 -2.94
CA LEU A 388 -15.75 -2.60 -2.91
C LEU A 388 -15.22 -2.93 -4.32
N ALA A 389 -16.04 -3.54 -5.17
CA ALA A 389 -15.69 -3.80 -6.56
C ALA A 389 -15.47 -2.49 -7.32
N ALA A 390 -16.37 -1.53 -7.15
CA ALA A 390 -16.31 -0.22 -7.79
C ALA A 390 -15.08 0.58 -7.35
N GLN A 391 -14.84 0.64 -6.06
CA GLN A 391 -13.68 1.33 -5.47
C GLN A 391 -12.34 0.73 -5.91
N ASN A 392 -12.28 -0.58 -6.13
CA ASN A 392 -11.07 -1.28 -6.57
C ASN A 392 -10.96 -1.37 -8.10
N GLY A 393 -11.83 -0.71 -8.87
CA GLY A 393 -11.79 -0.72 -10.33
C GLY A 393 -12.00 -2.12 -10.94
N ARG A 394 -12.79 -2.97 -10.29
CA ARG A 394 -12.96 -4.38 -10.70
C ARG A 394 -14.15 -4.53 -11.64
N LEU A 395 -13.91 -4.26 -12.91
CA LEU A 395 -14.96 -4.28 -13.95
C LEU A 395 -15.69 -5.63 -14.03
N ILE A 396 -14.94 -6.73 -14.13
CA ILE A 396 -15.50 -8.08 -14.26
C ILE A 396 -16.35 -8.44 -13.03
N GLN A 397 -15.83 -8.17 -11.83
CA GLN A 397 -16.56 -8.43 -10.58
C GLN A 397 -17.79 -7.54 -10.47
N SER A 398 -17.69 -6.25 -10.82
CA SER A 398 -18.83 -5.32 -10.83
C SER A 398 -19.93 -5.80 -11.77
N GLN A 399 -19.55 -6.21 -12.98
CA GLN A 399 -20.48 -6.77 -13.96
C GLN A 399 -21.18 -8.04 -13.45
N LEU A 400 -20.40 -8.93 -12.84
CA LEU A 400 -20.91 -10.16 -12.26
C LEU A 400 -21.89 -9.90 -11.11
N LEU A 401 -21.55 -8.96 -10.23
CA LEU A 401 -22.39 -8.60 -9.07
C LEU A 401 -23.70 -7.96 -9.53
N LEU A 402 -23.69 -7.06 -10.52
CA LEU A 402 -24.87 -6.46 -11.12
C LEU A 402 -25.75 -7.51 -11.80
N LYS A 403 -25.16 -8.43 -12.58
CA LYS A 403 -25.87 -9.54 -13.20
C LYS A 403 -26.57 -10.43 -12.18
N ASN A 404 -26.02 -10.56 -10.97
CA ASN A 404 -26.61 -11.30 -9.87
C ASN A 404 -27.62 -10.49 -9.06
N GLY A 405 -28.00 -9.30 -9.50
CA GLY A 405 -29.11 -8.50 -8.96
C GLY A 405 -28.73 -7.66 -7.73
N LEU A 406 -27.46 -7.27 -7.58
CA LEU A 406 -27.10 -6.31 -6.54
C LEU A 406 -27.66 -4.92 -6.88
N THR A 407 -28.10 -4.20 -5.84
CA THR A 407 -28.69 -2.87 -5.97
C THR A 407 -27.60 -1.84 -6.35
N VAL A 408 -27.72 -1.24 -7.53
CA VAL A 408 -26.74 -0.30 -8.08
C VAL A 408 -26.63 1.01 -7.30
N ASN A 409 -27.75 1.47 -6.69
CA ASN A 409 -27.84 2.75 -5.98
C ASN A 409 -27.82 2.62 -4.44
N ILE A 410 -27.32 1.50 -3.92
CA ILE A 410 -27.16 1.32 -2.47
C ILE A 410 -26.20 2.37 -1.90
N LYS A 411 -26.49 2.89 -0.69
CA LYS A 411 -25.66 3.88 -0.02
C LYS A 411 -24.81 3.25 1.09
N ASP A 412 -23.58 3.69 1.22
CA ASP A 412 -22.73 3.41 2.39
C ASP A 412 -23.03 4.40 3.54
N SER A 413 -22.30 4.27 4.65
CA SER A 413 -22.45 5.16 5.82
C SER A 413 -22.12 6.64 5.55
N LEU A 414 -21.38 6.95 4.49
CA LEU A 414 -21.06 8.29 4.04
C LEU A 414 -22.08 8.81 3.01
N GLY A 415 -23.09 8.02 2.71
CA GLY A 415 -24.10 8.32 1.68
C GLY A 415 -23.58 8.12 0.25
N ASN A 416 -22.39 7.58 0.06
CA ASN A 416 -21.85 7.28 -1.25
C ASN A 416 -22.57 6.08 -1.86
N THR A 417 -22.76 6.10 -3.18
CA THR A 417 -23.17 4.95 -3.97
C THR A 417 -21.93 4.29 -4.59
N PRO A 418 -22.01 3.07 -5.14
CA PRO A 418 -20.91 2.48 -5.89
C PRO A 418 -20.37 3.39 -7.01
N LEU A 419 -21.22 4.20 -7.64
CA LEU A 419 -20.78 5.18 -8.65
C LEU A 419 -19.91 6.27 -8.04
N HIS A 420 -20.22 6.78 -6.86
CA HIS A 420 -19.34 7.72 -6.13
C HIS A 420 -17.96 7.09 -5.88
N ASP A 421 -17.93 5.83 -5.44
CA ASP A 421 -16.68 5.12 -5.16
C ASP A 421 -15.87 4.87 -6.43
N ALA A 422 -16.51 4.49 -7.55
CA ALA A 422 -15.84 4.34 -8.83
C ALA A 422 -15.18 5.65 -9.30
N LEU A 423 -15.91 6.78 -9.20
CA LEU A 423 -15.39 8.09 -9.59
C LEU A 423 -14.26 8.57 -8.68
N ASN A 424 -14.39 8.36 -7.38
CA ASN A 424 -13.34 8.72 -6.41
C ASN A 424 -12.04 7.92 -6.64
N SER A 425 -12.14 6.68 -7.10
CA SER A 425 -10.99 5.81 -7.41
C SER A 425 -10.56 5.85 -8.89
N HIS A 426 -11.14 6.77 -9.69
CA HIS A 426 -10.85 6.92 -11.11
C HIS A 426 -11.14 5.68 -11.97
N ALA A 427 -11.99 4.78 -11.51
CA ALA A 427 -12.42 3.58 -12.23
C ALA A 427 -13.53 3.93 -13.23
N LEU A 428 -13.18 4.62 -14.32
CA LEU A 428 -14.13 5.16 -15.30
C LEU A 428 -14.85 4.07 -16.10
N ASP A 429 -14.22 2.93 -16.31
CA ASP A 429 -14.81 1.73 -16.91
C ASP A 429 -15.93 1.17 -16.02
N VAL A 430 -15.68 1.08 -14.72
CA VAL A 430 -16.70 0.67 -13.75
C VAL A 430 -17.78 1.73 -13.63
N ALA A 431 -17.43 3.01 -13.62
CA ALA A 431 -18.42 4.10 -13.59
C ALA A 431 -19.35 4.04 -14.82
N THR A 432 -18.79 3.78 -16.02
CA THR A 432 -19.57 3.57 -17.24
C THR A 432 -20.51 2.38 -17.07
N LEU A 433 -20.00 1.23 -16.63
CA LEU A 433 -20.81 0.04 -16.38
C LEU A 433 -21.96 0.31 -15.40
N LEU A 434 -21.70 1.01 -14.30
CA LEU A 434 -22.72 1.35 -13.31
C LEU A 434 -23.82 2.25 -13.91
N LEU A 435 -23.45 3.26 -14.70
CA LEU A 435 -24.40 4.14 -15.38
C LEU A 435 -25.24 3.37 -16.40
N GLU A 436 -24.63 2.48 -17.19
CA GLU A 436 -25.33 1.57 -18.12
C GLU A 436 -26.35 0.66 -17.42
N ASN A 437 -26.10 0.36 -16.11
CA ASN A 437 -26.99 -0.45 -15.29
C ASN A 437 -27.94 0.39 -14.38
N GLY A 438 -28.14 1.68 -14.69
CA GLY A 438 -29.11 2.52 -14.02
C GLY A 438 -28.64 3.18 -12.73
N ALA A 439 -27.33 3.41 -12.57
CA ALA A 439 -26.84 4.23 -11.46
C ALA A 439 -27.36 5.67 -11.60
N ASP A 440 -27.99 6.17 -10.53
CA ASP A 440 -28.45 7.55 -10.47
C ASP A 440 -27.33 8.46 -9.95
N TRP A 441 -26.73 9.20 -10.86
CA TRP A 441 -25.64 10.12 -10.57
C TRP A 441 -26.05 11.35 -9.74
N ARG A 442 -27.37 11.67 -9.66
CA ARG A 442 -27.93 12.81 -8.91
C ARG A 442 -28.00 12.54 -7.41
N ILE A 443 -27.80 11.31 -6.99
CA ILE A 443 -27.78 10.96 -5.56
C ILE A 443 -26.66 11.73 -4.90
N LYS A 444 -26.99 12.47 -3.84
CA LYS A 444 -26.01 13.20 -3.03
C LYS A 444 -25.55 12.35 -1.85
N ASN A 445 -24.24 12.40 -1.59
CA ASN A 445 -23.64 11.84 -0.40
C ASN A 445 -23.85 12.78 0.82
N ASN A 446 -23.35 12.38 1.99
CA ASN A 446 -23.51 13.17 3.23
C ASN A 446 -22.74 14.52 3.21
N LYS A 447 -21.83 14.72 2.24
CA LYS A 447 -21.17 16.01 1.99
C LYS A 447 -21.96 16.90 1.03
N GLY A 448 -23.13 16.45 0.58
CA GLY A 448 -23.98 17.15 -0.38
C GLY A 448 -23.49 17.07 -1.82
N LEU A 449 -22.48 16.27 -2.12
CA LEU A 449 -21.87 16.09 -3.43
C LEU A 449 -22.59 14.98 -4.20
N ASP A 450 -22.92 15.24 -5.45
CA ASP A 450 -23.34 14.23 -6.41
C ASP A 450 -22.15 13.74 -7.27
N CYS A 451 -22.41 12.80 -8.16
CA CYS A 451 -21.35 12.22 -8.98
C CYS A 451 -20.76 13.20 -10.01
N LYS A 452 -21.54 14.22 -10.48
CA LYS A 452 -20.98 15.29 -11.31
C LYS A 452 -20.05 16.20 -10.53
N ASP A 453 -20.41 16.52 -9.28
CA ASP A 453 -19.54 17.31 -8.41
C ASP A 453 -18.20 16.62 -8.17
N ILE A 454 -18.24 15.30 -7.93
CA ILE A 454 -17.01 14.50 -7.74
C ILE A 454 -16.19 14.45 -9.03
N LEU A 455 -16.81 14.12 -10.14
CA LEU A 455 -16.12 14.09 -11.45
C LEU A 455 -15.54 15.47 -11.78
N GLY A 456 -16.30 16.54 -11.53
CA GLY A 456 -15.88 17.92 -11.71
C GLY A 456 -14.72 18.36 -10.82
N SER A 457 -14.74 17.97 -9.55
CA SER A 457 -13.64 18.26 -8.62
C SER A 457 -12.33 17.54 -9.00
N HIS A 458 -12.43 16.49 -9.78
CA HIS A 458 -11.30 15.71 -10.31
C HIS A 458 -10.94 16.07 -11.76
N ILE A 459 -11.62 17.06 -12.40
CA ILE A 459 -11.36 17.43 -13.80
C ILE A 459 -9.88 17.72 -14.03
N ILE A 460 -9.23 18.49 -13.17
CA ILE A 460 -7.80 18.79 -13.26
C ILE A 460 -6.96 17.50 -13.24
N LYS A 461 -7.36 16.50 -12.45
CA LYS A 461 -6.69 15.20 -12.37
C LYS A 461 -6.97 14.34 -13.60
N TYR A 462 -8.19 14.41 -14.16
CA TYR A 462 -8.56 13.67 -15.37
C TYR A 462 -7.96 14.27 -16.64
N ASP A 463 -7.67 15.57 -16.68
CA ASP A 463 -6.95 16.19 -17.80
C ASP A 463 -5.53 15.65 -17.96
N LEU A 464 -5.02 14.99 -16.93
CA LEU A 464 -3.74 14.27 -16.94
C LEU A 464 -3.86 12.83 -17.48
N LEU A 465 -5.08 12.33 -17.75
CA LEU A 465 -5.27 11.01 -18.32
C LEU A 465 -4.78 10.93 -19.79
N THR A 466 -4.55 9.71 -20.23
CA THR A 466 -4.30 9.41 -21.64
C THR A 466 -5.48 9.88 -22.52
N HIS A 467 -5.26 9.94 -23.83
CA HIS A 467 -6.34 10.29 -24.77
C HIS A 467 -7.57 9.39 -24.59
N GLU A 468 -7.36 8.09 -24.40
CA GLU A 468 -8.43 7.12 -24.11
C GLU A 468 -9.11 7.40 -22.76
N GLY A 469 -8.33 7.72 -21.74
CA GLY A 469 -8.87 8.10 -20.42
C GLY A 469 -9.73 9.37 -20.50
N LYS A 470 -9.32 10.37 -21.30
CA LYS A 470 -10.11 11.58 -21.55
C LYS A 470 -11.41 11.26 -22.28
N GLN A 471 -11.35 10.42 -23.31
CA GLN A 471 -12.55 9.95 -24.04
C GLN A 471 -13.52 9.21 -23.11
N MET A 472 -13.00 8.35 -22.23
CA MET A 472 -13.82 7.63 -21.27
C MET A 472 -14.44 8.56 -20.22
N ARG A 473 -13.69 9.53 -19.70
CA ARG A 473 -14.24 10.59 -18.84
C ARG A 473 -15.36 11.35 -19.53
N ASP A 474 -15.14 11.78 -20.75
CA ASP A 474 -16.13 12.55 -21.52
C ASP A 474 -17.38 11.71 -21.80
N LYS A 475 -17.21 10.41 -22.07
CA LYS A 475 -18.32 9.45 -22.17
C LYS A 475 -19.12 9.40 -20.86
N VAL A 476 -18.43 9.22 -19.73
CA VAL A 476 -19.09 9.21 -18.40
C VAL A 476 -19.82 10.51 -18.14
N PHE A 477 -19.22 11.66 -18.48
CA PHE A 477 -19.85 12.95 -18.31
C PHE A 477 -21.09 13.11 -19.18
N GLN A 478 -21.05 12.68 -20.44
CA GLN A 478 -22.20 12.68 -21.36
C GLN A 478 -23.34 11.78 -20.87
N MET A 479 -23.03 10.63 -20.27
CA MET A 479 -24.03 9.72 -19.71
C MET A 479 -24.75 10.31 -18.48
N MET A 480 -24.15 11.31 -17.83
CA MET A 480 -24.77 12.03 -16.71
C MET A 480 -25.63 13.24 -17.17
N GLY A 481 -25.72 13.54 -18.44
CA GLY A 481 -26.57 14.58 -19.02
C GLY A 481 -25.99 15.97 -18.87
#